data_4f61fd24cd95b0ec67c0290488ba61b9
#
_entry.id   4f61fd24cd95b0ec67c0290488ba61b9
#
_cell.length_a   1.000
_cell.length_b   1.000
_cell.length_c   1.000
_cell.angle_alpha   90.00
_cell.angle_beta   90.00
_cell.angle_gamma   90.00
#
_symmetry.space_group_name_H-M   'P 1'
#
loop_
_entity.id
_entity.type
_entity.pdbx_description
1 polymer ?
#
loop_
_entity_poly.entity_id
_entity_poly.type
_entity_poly.pdbx_seq_one_letter_code
_entity_poly.pdbx_strand_id
1 'polypeptide(L)'
;MEFTSPITLDDITSERILQMKGILAEPGKAPVIASLPDSLWAIENRLGTPCEMIVLPRTPAVLFVGRYDGPIQPASLLNRKYRGRQLYGPILCYGWKGNNIQPMSKDVQAEMLDRLKDTEVRV
;
A
#
# COMPACT_ATOMS: atom_id res chain seq x y z
N MET A 1 -25.43 -3.72 25.38
CA MET A 1 -25.07 -3.33 24.98
C MET A 1 -24.59 -3.11 24.83
N GLU A 2 -24.59 -3.47 24.94
CA GLU A 2 -24.11 -3.09 24.57
C GLU A 2 -23.55 -2.97 24.30
N PHE A 3 -23.64 -3.19 24.46
CA PHE A 3 -23.12 -2.89 23.88
C PHE A 3 -22.88 -2.59 23.60
N THR A 4 -23.42 -3.10 23.43
CA THR A 4 -23.21 -2.62 22.79
C THR A 4 -22.95 -2.35 22.23
N SER A 5 -23.04 -2.64 22.11
CA SER A 5 -22.72 -2.28 21.35
C SER A 5 -22.38 -2.16 20.81
N PRO A 6 -22.43 -2.33 20.87
CA PRO A 6 -21.98 -2.24 20.07
C PRO A 6 -21.39 -2.30 19.55
N ILE A 7 -21.18 -2.69 19.44
CA ILE A 7 -20.50 -2.61 18.77
C ILE A 7 -20.22 -2.80 18.33
N THR A 8 -20.43 -3.13 18.30
CA THR A 8 -20.12 -3.07 17.71
C THR A 8 -19.76 -3.39 17.25
N LEU A 9 -19.85 -3.83 17.11
CA LEU A 9 -19.46 -3.89 16.49
C LEU A 9 -19.28 -3.70 15.89
N ASP A 10 -19.34 -3.75 15.77
CA ASP A 10 -18.94 -3.33 15.12
C ASP A 10 -18.29 -3.10 14.84
N ASP A 11 -18.30 -3.23 14.98
CA ASP A 11 -17.65 -2.91 14.67
C ASP A 11 -16.91 -3.16 14.78
N ILE A 12 -16.88 -3.49 14.91
CA ILE A 12 -16.35 -3.67 14.83
C ILE A 12 -15.76 -3.94 14.57
N THR A 13 -15.59 -4.02 14.30
CA THR A 13 -15.01 -4.04 13.90
C THR A 13 -14.33 -4.14 13.74
N SER A 14 -14.25 -4.17 14.04
CA SER A 14 -13.55 -4.40 13.40
C SER A 14 -12.48 -4.17 12.43
N GLU A 15 -12.73 -3.66 11.44
CA GLU A 15 -11.85 -3.19 10.40
C GLU A 15 -10.64 -2.45 10.94
N ARG A 16 -10.84 -1.71 11.98
CA ARG A 16 -9.75 -0.92 12.57
C ARG A 16 -8.60 -1.79 13.05
N ILE A 17 -8.91 -3.00 13.46
CA ILE A 17 -7.85 -3.91 13.87
C ILE A 17 -7.23 -4.63 12.69
N LEU A 18 -7.78 -4.41 11.50
CA LEU A 18 -7.27 -4.98 10.26
C LEU A 18 -6.47 -3.94 9.48
N GLN A 19 -5.77 -3.07 10.20
CA GLN A 19 -4.93 -2.04 9.60
C GLN A 19 -3.55 -2.06 10.22
N MET A 20 -2.58 -1.66 9.43
CA MET A 20 -1.21 -1.56 9.91
C MET A 20 -0.53 -0.35 9.29
N LYS A 21 0.52 0.11 9.94
CA LYS A 21 1.23 1.29 9.47
C LYS A 21 2.11 0.95 8.29
N GLY A 22 1.99 1.75 7.26
CA GLY A 22 2.80 1.63 6.06
C GLY A 22 2.91 2.98 5.39
N ILE A 23 3.14 2.98 4.08
CA ILE A 23 3.28 4.21 3.31
C ILE A 23 2.30 4.16 2.14
N LEU A 24 1.61 5.27 1.94
CA LEU A 24 0.72 5.48 0.81
C LEU A 24 1.38 6.46 -0.14
N ALA A 25 1.53 6.07 -1.40
CA ALA A 25 2.03 6.95 -2.45
C ALA A 25 0.97 7.07 -3.53
N GLU A 26 0.36 8.23 -3.63
CA GLU A 26 -0.67 8.49 -4.62
C GLU A 26 -0.10 9.22 -5.83
N PRO A 27 -0.74 9.11 -7.01
CA PRO A 27 -0.27 9.81 -8.20
C PRO A 27 -0.14 11.32 -7.93
N GLY A 28 1.01 11.88 -8.31
CA GLY A 28 1.24 13.31 -8.18
C GLY A 28 1.42 13.83 -6.78
N LYS A 29 1.53 12.94 -5.79
CA LYS A 29 1.65 13.35 -4.38
C LYS A 29 2.89 12.75 -3.74
N ALA A 30 3.39 13.43 -2.72
CA ALA A 30 4.48 12.90 -1.91
C ALA A 30 3.99 11.67 -1.13
N PRO A 31 4.88 10.70 -0.87
CA PRO A 31 4.51 9.56 -0.04
C PRO A 31 4.26 10.01 1.39
N VAL A 32 3.28 9.36 2.04
CA VAL A 32 2.95 9.67 3.42
C VAL A 32 2.80 8.39 4.22
N ILE A 33 3.12 8.47 5.51
CA ILE A 33 2.88 7.35 6.42
C ILE A 33 1.38 7.31 6.69
N ALA A 34 0.79 6.12 6.61
CA ALA A 34 -0.65 5.96 6.74
C ALA A 34 -0.99 4.61 7.36
N SER A 35 -2.20 4.51 7.89
CA SER A 35 -2.75 3.22 8.29
C SER A 35 -3.35 2.57 7.06
N LEU A 36 -2.90 1.36 6.74
CA LEU A 36 -3.27 0.66 5.52
C LEU A 36 -3.99 -0.65 5.86
N PRO A 37 -4.87 -1.13 4.97
CA PRO A 37 -5.54 -2.41 5.21
C PRO A 37 -4.52 -3.56 5.26
N ASP A 38 -4.80 -4.57 6.08
CA ASP A 38 -3.86 -5.65 6.32
C ASP A 38 -4.29 -6.99 5.72
N SER A 39 -5.29 -7.00 4.86
CA SER A 39 -5.73 -8.22 4.16
C SER A 39 -5.75 -7.97 2.67
N LEU A 40 -5.52 -9.04 1.90
CA LEU A 40 -5.51 -8.94 0.45
C LEU A 40 -6.83 -8.40 -0.09
N TRP A 41 -7.95 -8.88 0.45
CA TRP A 41 -9.27 -8.42 0.01
C TRP A 41 -9.40 -6.90 0.21
N ALA A 42 -9.04 -6.41 1.38
CA ALA A 42 -9.16 -4.99 1.68
C ALA A 42 -8.18 -4.14 0.87
N ILE A 43 -6.99 -4.68 0.59
CA ILE A 43 -6.01 -4.01 -0.27
C ILE A 43 -6.58 -3.86 -1.67
N GLU A 44 -7.13 -4.94 -2.23
CA GLU A 44 -7.69 -4.87 -3.59
C GLU A 44 -8.91 -3.98 -3.64
N ASN A 45 -9.70 -3.97 -2.56
CA ASN A 45 -10.84 -3.07 -2.48
C ASN A 45 -10.38 -1.61 -2.47
N ARG A 46 -9.31 -1.32 -1.75
CA ARG A 46 -8.73 0.04 -1.71
C ARG A 46 -8.18 0.46 -3.06
N LEU A 47 -7.56 -0.47 -3.78
CA LEU A 47 -7.00 -0.20 -5.10
C LEU A 47 -8.05 -0.17 -6.21
N GLY A 48 -9.20 -0.78 -5.97
CA GLY A 48 -10.26 -0.86 -6.96
C GLY A 48 -10.01 -1.85 -8.08
N THR A 49 -9.03 -2.76 -7.91
CA THR A 49 -8.62 -3.71 -8.93
C THR A 49 -7.80 -4.81 -8.26
N PRO A 50 -7.72 -5.99 -8.89
CA PRO A 50 -6.74 -6.97 -8.41
C PRO A 50 -5.36 -6.37 -8.31
N CYS A 51 -4.56 -6.85 -7.39
CA CYS A 51 -3.28 -6.25 -7.11
C CYS A 51 -2.12 -7.17 -7.47
N GLU A 52 -0.96 -6.56 -7.53
CA GLU A 52 0.30 -7.24 -7.75
C GLU A 52 1.24 -6.83 -6.64
N MET A 53 2.05 -7.79 -6.15
CA MET A 53 3.07 -7.52 -5.15
C MET A 53 4.42 -7.35 -5.82
N ILE A 54 5.15 -6.33 -5.41
CA ILE A 54 6.53 -6.13 -5.83
C ILE A 54 7.39 -6.15 -4.57
N VAL A 55 8.08 -7.27 -4.34
CA VAL A 55 8.98 -7.40 -3.20
C VAL A 55 10.29 -6.71 -3.55
N LEU A 56 10.70 -5.76 -2.70
CA LEU A 56 11.90 -4.98 -2.99
C LEU A 56 13.14 -5.75 -2.60
N PRO A 57 14.21 -5.71 -3.42
CA PRO A 57 15.47 -6.33 -3.04
C PRO A 57 16.17 -5.53 -1.96
N ARG A 58 16.83 -6.22 -1.04
CA ARG A 58 17.68 -5.65 0.00
C ARG A 58 16.96 -4.74 0.98
N THR A 59 15.64 -4.68 0.94
CA THR A 59 14.86 -3.87 1.85
C THR A 59 13.67 -4.70 2.26
N PRO A 60 13.38 -4.82 3.57
CA PRO A 60 12.23 -5.61 4.00
C PRO A 60 10.93 -4.84 3.78
N ALA A 61 10.60 -4.63 2.51
CA ALA A 61 9.41 -3.88 2.11
C ALA A 61 8.82 -4.47 0.83
N VAL A 62 7.52 -4.28 0.68
CA VAL A 62 6.77 -4.77 -0.46
C VAL A 62 5.82 -3.67 -0.93
N LEU A 63 5.65 -3.52 -2.23
CA LEU A 63 4.70 -2.61 -2.83
C LEU A 63 3.50 -3.40 -3.33
N PHE A 64 2.30 -2.92 -3.03
CA PHE A 64 1.07 -3.43 -3.64
C PHE A 64 0.58 -2.39 -4.63
N VAL A 65 0.44 -2.80 -5.89
CA VAL A 65 0.03 -1.92 -6.97
C VAL A 65 -1.14 -2.57 -7.71
N GLY A 66 -2.00 -1.75 -8.31
CA GLY A 66 -3.14 -2.27 -9.05
C GLY A 66 -2.73 -2.88 -10.38
N ARG A 67 -3.43 -3.94 -10.77
CA ARG A 67 -3.27 -4.55 -12.08
C ARG A 67 -4.38 -4.02 -12.97
N TYR A 68 -4.02 -3.08 -13.83
CA TYR A 68 -4.96 -2.49 -14.76
C TYR A 68 -4.76 -3.18 -16.11
N ASP A 69 -5.65 -4.09 -16.45
CA ASP A 69 -5.50 -4.95 -17.61
C ASP A 69 -6.04 -4.34 -18.89
N GLY A 70 -6.49 -3.10 -18.85
CA GLY A 70 -6.97 -2.41 -20.04
C GLY A 70 -5.84 -2.03 -20.97
N PRO A 71 -6.14 -1.83 -22.26
CA PRO A 71 -5.12 -1.47 -23.24
C PRO A 71 -4.57 -0.07 -23.04
N ILE A 72 -5.36 0.83 -22.45
CA ILE A 72 -4.98 2.22 -22.24
C ILE A 72 -5.29 2.59 -20.80
N GLN A 73 -4.29 3.15 -20.12
CA GLN A 73 -4.48 3.62 -18.76
C GLN A 73 -4.52 5.15 -18.77
N PRO A 74 -5.46 5.76 -18.03
CA PRO A 74 -5.50 7.23 -17.94
C PRO A 74 -4.19 7.79 -17.41
N ALA A 75 -3.67 8.81 -18.07
CA ALA A 75 -2.43 9.44 -17.63
C ALA A 75 -2.54 9.99 -16.22
N SER A 76 -3.75 10.36 -15.79
CA SER A 76 -3.98 10.87 -14.44
C SER A 76 -3.74 9.82 -13.36
N LEU A 77 -3.73 8.53 -13.72
CA LEU A 77 -3.43 7.46 -12.78
C LEU A 77 -1.96 7.09 -12.76
N LEU A 78 -1.15 7.64 -13.67
CA LEU A 78 0.28 7.35 -13.69
C LEU A 78 0.90 7.86 -12.40
N ASN A 79 1.57 6.96 -11.69
CA ASN A 79 2.13 7.27 -10.39
C ASN A 79 3.65 7.34 -10.49
N ARG A 80 4.31 6.19 -10.47
CA ARG A 80 5.76 6.14 -10.46
C ARG A 80 6.23 5.03 -11.39
N LYS A 81 7.54 5.03 -11.68
CA LYS A 81 8.19 3.94 -12.40
C LYS A 81 8.96 3.07 -11.45
N TYR A 82 9.00 1.78 -11.75
CA TYR A 82 9.85 0.84 -11.04
C TYR A 82 10.56 -0.01 -12.09
N ARG A 83 11.87 0.14 -12.17
CA ARG A 83 12.72 -0.58 -13.14
C ARG A 83 12.21 -0.45 -14.57
N GLY A 84 11.85 0.78 -14.94
CA GLY A 84 11.38 1.09 -16.29
C GLY A 84 9.91 0.78 -16.53
N ARG A 85 9.24 0.14 -15.59
CA ARG A 85 7.84 -0.18 -15.70
C ARG A 85 7.00 0.93 -15.04
N GLN A 86 5.97 1.39 -15.72
CA GLN A 86 5.07 2.40 -15.18
C GLN A 86 4.04 1.76 -14.26
N LEU A 87 3.87 2.35 -13.07
CA LEU A 87 2.89 1.91 -12.09
C LEU A 87 1.77 2.93 -12.05
N TYR A 88 0.54 2.45 -12.04
CA TYR A 88 -0.65 3.30 -12.08
C TYR A 88 -1.46 3.16 -10.81
N GLY A 89 -2.16 4.24 -10.44
CA GLY A 89 -3.01 4.25 -9.25
C GLY A 89 -2.20 4.32 -7.96
N PRO A 90 -2.86 4.17 -6.81
CA PRO A 90 -2.17 4.23 -5.53
C PRO A 90 -1.16 3.10 -5.37
N ILE A 91 -0.09 3.38 -4.63
CA ILE A 91 0.91 2.38 -4.25
C ILE A 91 0.85 2.24 -2.74
N LEU A 92 0.61 1.03 -2.25
CA LEU A 92 0.61 0.73 -0.82
C LEU A 92 1.90 0.01 -0.48
N CYS A 93 2.68 0.57 0.45
CA CYS A 93 3.98 0.01 0.82
C CYS A 93 3.95 -0.49 2.25
N TYR A 94 4.32 -1.76 2.44
CA TYR A 94 4.31 -2.42 3.74
C TYR A 94 5.69 -2.93 4.10
N GLY A 95 5.92 -3.20 5.39
CA GLY A 95 7.03 -4.02 5.80
C GLY A 95 6.85 -5.45 5.30
N TRP A 96 7.94 -6.17 5.12
CA TRP A 96 7.91 -7.52 4.55
C TRP A 96 8.89 -8.40 5.29
N LYS A 97 8.39 -9.53 5.82
CA LYS A 97 9.25 -10.48 6.53
C LYS A 97 8.62 -11.86 6.48
N GLY A 98 9.42 -12.86 6.12
CA GLY A 98 8.93 -14.24 6.09
C GLY A 98 7.74 -14.43 5.17
N ASN A 99 7.72 -13.75 4.03
CA ASN A 99 6.64 -13.78 3.05
C ASN A 99 5.31 -13.25 3.58
N ASN A 100 5.38 -12.37 4.59
CA ASN A 100 4.20 -11.75 5.17
C ASN A 100 4.36 -10.24 5.24
N ILE A 101 3.25 -9.52 5.06
CA ILE A 101 3.23 -8.07 5.30
C ILE A 101 3.34 -7.83 6.80
N GLN A 102 3.98 -6.74 7.17
CA GLN A 102 4.19 -6.35 8.55
C GLN A 102 4.08 -4.85 8.70
N PRO A 103 3.77 -4.37 9.90
CA PRO A 103 3.91 -2.94 10.17
C PRO A 103 5.34 -2.52 9.86
N MET A 104 5.49 -1.36 9.26
CA MET A 104 6.78 -0.88 8.83
C MET A 104 7.53 -0.26 10.00
N SER A 105 8.77 -0.69 10.23
CA SER A 105 9.61 -0.10 11.25
C SER A 105 9.99 1.33 10.86
N LYS A 106 10.43 2.12 11.85
CA LYS A 106 10.79 3.52 11.58
C LYS A 106 11.94 3.64 10.60
N ASP A 107 12.92 2.74 10.67
CA ASP A 107 14.05 2.78 9.73
C ASP A 107 13.59 2.51 8.31
N VAL A 108 12.71 1.52 8.12
CA VAL A 108 12.20 1.19 6.81
C VAL A 108 11.26 2.29 6.32
N GLN A 109 10.49 2.92 7.22
CA GLN A 109 9.66 4.06 6.85
C GLN A 109 10.51 5.18 6.26
N ALA A 110 11.61 5.54 6.94
CA ALA A 110 12.48 6.60 6.47
C ALA A 110 13.09 6.26 5.11
N GLU A 111 13.54 5.02 4.95
CA GLU A 111 14.13 4.58 3.69
C GLU A 111 13.11 4.61 2.56
N MET A 112 11.91 4.11 2.80
CA MET A 112 10.90 4.02 1.75
C MET A 112 10.29 5.38 1.42
N LEU A 113 10.18 6.29 2.39
CA LEU A 113 9.77 7.66 2.09
C LEU A 113 10.77 8.30 1.12
N ASP A 114 12.06 8.04 1.32
CA ASP A 114 13.09 8.57 0.45
C ASP A 114 13.03 7.93 -0.95
N ARG A 115 12.82 6.62 -1.01
CA ARG A 115 12.77 5.92 -2.30
C ARG A 115 11.53 6.26 -3.12
N LEU A 116 10.43 6.60 -2.47
CA LEU A 116 9.16 6.87 -3.14
C LEU A 116 8.93 8.36 -3.42
N LYS A 117 9.82 9.23 -2.99
CA LYS A 117 9.60 10.67 -3.16
C LYS A 117 9.72 11.13 -4.61
N ASP A 118 10.45 10.40 -5.43
CA ASP A 118 10.66 10.75 -6.84
C ASP A 118 9.73 9.94 -7.74
N THR A 119 9.65 10.33 -9.02
CA THR A 119 8.83 9.61 -9.99
C THR A 119 9.39 8.24 -10.34
N GLU A 120 10.66 7.99 -10.02
CA GLU A 120 11.28 6.68 -10.19
C GLU A 120 11.53 6.09 -8.80
N VAL A 121 10.97 4.91 -8.53
CA VAL A 121 11.23 4.21 -7.27
C VAL A 121 12.67 3.71 -7.31
N ARG A 122 13.49 4.18 -6.40
CA ARG A 122 14.90 3.77 -6.36
C ARG A 122 15.06 2.40 -5.74
N VAL A 123 15.98 1.66 -6.27
CA VAL A 123 16.20 0.27 -5.85
C VAL A 123 17.45 0.13 -5.02
#